data_818dad4c2bda5c68f922bf7946bd7aa2
#
_entry.id   818dad4c2bda5c68f922bf7946bd7aa2
#
_cell.length_a   1.000
_cell.length_b   1.000
_cell.length_c   1.000
_cell.angle_alpha   90.00
_cell.angle_beta   90.00
_cell.angle_gamma   90.00
#
_symmetry.space_group_name_H-M   'P 1'
#
loop_
_entity.id
_entity.type
_entity.pdbx_description
1 polymer ?
#
loop_
_entity_poly.entity_id
_entity_poly.type
_entity_poly.pdbx_seq_one_letter_code
_entity_poly.pdbx_strand_id
1 'polypeptide(L)'
;MSKILCVLYDDPVTGYPKSYPRDAIPNIKTYPGGQTLPSPKAIDFKPGQLLGSVSGELGLRKFLESRGHTLVVTSSKDGPNSRLDKELPDTDIVISQPFWPAYLTEERLAKAPKLKLAITAGIGSDHVDLQAAIKHGVTVAEVSYSNSISVSEHVVMMILSLVRNYIPSYQWVVKGGWNIADCVERSYDLEGMNVGTVAAGRIGLAVLRRLKPFDVKLHYIDRHRLSLDIEKELNLTFHPNVESMVKVCDVVTINCPLHPETEHMFDDALIAKMKRGAYIVNTARGKICDRDAITRALESGQLAGYAGDVWFPQPAPQDHPWRTMPYHGMTPHVSGTSLSAQARYAAGTREILECWFEDRPIREEYLIVDGGHLAGAGAHSYSKGNATSGWEEATKYKNGTS
;
A
#
# COMPACT_ATOMS: atom_id res chain seq x y z
N MET A 1 -29.46 15.51 0.44
CA MET A 1 -28.84 15.53 -0.92
C MET A 1 -27.42 15.96 -0.73
N SER A 2 -26.45 15.18 -1.20
CA SER A 2 -25.02 15.44 -0.99
C SER A 2 -24.29 15.43 -2.33
N LYS A 3 -23.21 16.21 -2.44
CA LYS A 3 -22.27 16.19 -3.56
C LYS A 3 -21.06 15.33 -3.20
N ILE A 4 -20.81 14.31 -3.99
CA ILE A 4 -19.69 13.38 -3.82
C ILE A 4 -18.68 13.64 -4.94
N LEU A 5 -17.44 13.97 -4.55
CA LEU A 5 -16.31 14.12 -5.45
C LEU A 5 -15.43 12.88 -5.37
N CYS A 6 -15.34 12.16 -6.47
CA CYS A 6 -14.57 10.94 -6.58
C CYS A 6 -13.34 11.19 -7.45
N VAL A 7 -12.14 11.12 -6.86
CA VAL A 7 -10.87 11.32 -7.55
C VAL A 7 -10.26 9.95 -7.84
N LEU A 8 -10.29 9.57 -9.10
CA LEU A 8 -9.88 8.24 -9.56
C LEU A 8 -8.80 8.35 -10.63
N TYR A 9 -8.11 7.25 -10.87
CA TYR A 9 -7.11 7.13 -11.90
C TYR A 9 -7.73 7.41 -13.30
N ASP A 10 -6.97 8.06 -14.14
CA ASP A 10 -7.37 8.24 -15.53
C ASP A 10 -7.33 6.91 -16.29
N ASP A 11 -8.12 6.81 -17.38
CA ASP A 11 -8.12 5.64 -18.27
C ASP A 11 -7.26 5.94 -19.52
N PRO A 12 -5.94 5.84 -19.43
CA PRO A 12 -5.10 6.09 -20.61
C PRO A 12 -5.31 4.98 -21.63
N VAL A 13 -5.21 5.35 -22.91
CA VAL A 13 -5.14 4.36 -23.98
C VAL A 13 -3.94 3.46 -23.73
N THR A 14 -4.17 2.16 -23.55
CA THR A 14 -3.13 1.19 -23.26
C THR A 14 -2.58 0.58 -24.55
N GLY A 15 -1.28 0.30 -24.56
CA GLY A 15 -0.63 -0.47 -25.61
C GLY A 15 -0.76 -1.99 -25.45
N TYR A 16 -1.50 -2.46 -24.45
CA TYR A 16 -1.68 -3.89 -24.20
C TYR A 16 -2.71 -4.51 -25.16
N PRO A 17 -2.53 -5.77 -25.55
CA PRO A 17 -3.53 -6.50 -26.28
C PRO A 17 -4.83 -6.58 -25.47
N LYS A 18 -5.96 -6.78 -26.16
CA LYS A 18 -7.26 -6.95 -25.49
C LYS A 18 -7.14 -7.98 -24.36
N SER A 19 -7.58 -7.56 -23.18
CA SER A 19 -7.70 -8.48 -22.05
C SER A 19 -8.84 -9.46 -22.29
N TYR A 20 -8.66 -10.68 -21.78
CA TYR A 20 -9.73 -11.67 -21.70
C TYR A 20 -10.13 -11.78 -20.23
N PRO A 21 -11.14 -10.99 -19.77
CA PRO A 21 -11.55 -11.04 -18.39
C PRO A 21 -12.10 -12.41 -18.03
N ARG A 22 -11.90 -12.82 -16.80
CA ARG A 22 -12.52 -14.04 -16.26
C ARG A 22 -14.01 -13.79 -16.05
N ASP A 23 -14.83 -14.83 -16.18
CA ASP A 23 -16.28 -14.75 -15.95
C ASP A 23 -16.62 -14.41 -14.51
N ALA A 24 -15.74 -14.76 -13.55
CA ALA A 24 -15.88 -14.46 -12.15
C ALA A 24 -14.55 -14.12 -11.50
N ILE A 25 -14.58 -13.31 -10.45
CA ILE A 25 -13.43 -13.01 -9.60
C ILE A 25 -13.46 -13.94 -8.39
N PRO A 26 -12.41 -14.74 -8.17
CA PRO A 26 -12.26 -15.49 -6.93
C PRO A 26 -12.26 -14.52 -5.73
N ASN A 27 -13.02 -14.84 -4.72
CA ASN A 27 -13.13 -14.02 -3.52
C ASN A 27 -13.25 -14.87 -2.27
N ILE A 28 -12.72 -14.37 -1.17
CA ILE A 28 -12.95 -14.93 0.17
C ILE A 28 -13.97 -14.06 0.90
N LYS A 29 -14.77 -14.69 1.76
CA LYS A 29 -15.81 -13.99 2.54
C LYS A 29 -15.28 -13.45 3.86
N THR A 30 -14.29 -14.11 4.43
CA THR A 30 -13.74 -13.78 5.75
C THR A 30 -12.21 -13.86 5.73
N TYR A 31 -11.56 -13.05 6.56
CA TYR A 31 -10.14 -13.19 6.89
C TYR A 31 -9.94 -14.12 8.09
N PRO A 32 -8.72 -14.66 8.27
CA PRO A 32 -8.33 -15.24 9.54
C PRO A 32 -8.61 -14.23 10.69
N GLY A 33 -9.30 -14.67 11.72
CA GLY A 33 -9.79 -13.79 12.78
C GLY A 33 -11.30 -13.46 12.69
N GLY A 34 -12.00 -13.97 11.67
CA GLY A 34 -13.46 -13.90 11.58
C GLY A 34 -14.03 -12.60 10.99
N GLN A 35 -13.18 -11.69 10.48
CA GLN A 35 -13.67 -10.45 9.89
C GLN A 35 -14.36 -10.69 8.56
N THR A 36 -15.57 -10.18 8.42
CA THR A 36 -16.35 -10.27 7.18
C THR A 36 -15.94 -9.18 6.21
N LEU A 37 -15.68 -9.59 4.96
CA LEU A 37 -15.38 -8.66 3.87
C LEU A 37 -16.68 -8.16 3.21
N PRO A 38 -16.67 -6.92 2.68
CA PRO A 38 -17.74 -6.43 1.84
C PRO A 38 -17.97 -7.34 0.63
N SER A 39 -19.23 -7.59 0.30
CA SER A 39 -19.56 -8.43 -0.85
C SER A 39 -19.46 -7.66 -2.16
N PRO A 40 -18.68 -8.12 -3.16
CA PRO A 40 -18.67 -7.52 -4.49
C PRO A 40 -20.03 -7.48 -5.18
N LYS A 41 -20.99 -8.30 -4.76
CA LYS A 41 -22.37 -8.29 -5.27
C LYS A 41 -23.14 -7.00 -4.92
N ALA A 42 -22.62 -6.22 -3.95
CA ALA A 42 -23.23 -4.95 -3.57
C ALA A 42 -23.04 -3.83 -4.61
N ILE A 43 -22.15 -4.00 -5.59
CA ILE A 43 -21.82 -3.01 -6.60
C ILE A 43 -22.18 -3.51 -8.01
N ASP A 44 -22.38 -2.58 -8.93
CA ASP A 44 -22.58 -2.88 -10.36
C ASP A 44 -21.20 -3.11 -11.00
N PHE A 45 -20.73 -4.34 -10.91
CA PHE A 45 -19.39 -4.75 -11.32
C PHE A 45 -19.44 -5.79 -12.43
N LYS A 46 -18.64 -5.55 -13.48
CA LYS A 46 -18.37 -6.54 -14.53
C LYS A 46 -16.93 -6.98 -14.48
N PRO A 47 -16.62 -8.28 -14.53
CA PRO A 47 -15.25 -8.76 -14.59
C PRO A 47 -14.45 -8.08 -15.71
N GLY A 48 -13.21 -7.67 -15.42
CA GLY A 48 -12.35 -6.94 -16.36
C GLY A 48 -12.55 -5.43 -16.40
N GLN A 49 -13.60 -4.89 -15.78
CA GLN A 49 -13.77 -3.45 -15.64
C GLN A 49 -12.82 -2.90 -14.56
N LEU A 50 -12.14 -1.80 -14.86
CA LEU A 50 -11.29 -1.11 -13.88
C LEU A 50 -12.13 -0.21 -12.97
N LEU A 51 -12.48 -0.73 -11.80
CA LEU A 51 -13.26 0.03 -10.80
C LEU A 51 -12.45 1.14 -10.11
N GLY A 52 -11.14 1.13 -10.26
CA GLY A 52 -10.25 2.19 -9.76
C GLY A 52 -10.04 3.33 -10.72
N SER A 53 -10.78 3.39 -11.84
CA SER A 53 -10.66 4.41 -12.87
C SER A 53 -11.92 5.23 -13.03
N VAL A 54 -11.80 6.36 -13.72
CA VAL A 54 -12.93 7.27 -13.99
C VAL A 54 -14.06 6.59 -14.76
N SER A 55 -13.75 5.63 -15.65
CA SER A 55 -14.75 4.87 -16.39
C SER A 55 -15.51 3.85 -15.54
N GLY A 56 -14.84 3.31 -14.52
CA GLY A 56 -15.44 2.34 -13.59
C GLY A 56 -16.19 2.98 -12.43
N GLU A 57 -15.84 4.23 -12.05
CA GLU A 57 -16.52 5.05 -11.03
C GLU A 57 -16.83 4.30 -9.72
N LEU A 58 -16.03 3.28 -9.38
CA LEU A 58 -16.25 2.35 -8.25
C LEU A 58 -17.63 1.67 -8.26
N GLY A 59 -18.34 1.65 -9.39
CA GLY A 59 -19.70 1.14 -9.49
C GLY A 59 -20.74 1.93 -8.68
N LEU A 60 -20.47 3.21 -8.36
CA LEU A 60 -21.27 4.01 -7.41
C LEU A 60 -22.33 4.88 -8.09
N ARG A 61 -22.23 5.21 -9.36
CA ARG A 61 -23.11 6.20 -10.02
C ARG A 61 -24.58 5.90 -9.83
N LYS A 62 -25.02 4.72 -10.27
CA LYS A 62 -26.43 4.33 -10.16
C LYS A 62 -26.94 4.34 -8.72
N PHE A 63 -26.09 3.88 -7.78
CA PHE A 63 -26.42 3.85 -6.35
C PHE A 63 -26.66 5.26 -5.80
N LEU A 64 -25.80 6.21 -6.13
CA LEU A 64 -25.84 7.57 -5.60
C LEU A 64 -26.93 8.40 -6.27
N GLU A 65 -26.99 8.39 -7.61
CA GLU A 65 -27.95 9.20 -8.37
C GLU A 65 -29.41 8.76 -8.13
N SER A 66 -29.66 7.44 -7.98
CA SER A 66 -31.00 6.94 -7.64
C SER A 66 -31.50 7.39 -6.25
N ARG A 67 -30.59 7.85 -5.38
CA ARG A 67 -30.90 8.42 -4.06
C ARG A 67 -30.90 9.96 -4.05
N GLY A 68 -30.75 10.58 -5.22
CA GLY A 68 -30.76 12.03 -5.39
C GLY A 68 -29.44 12.72 -5.01
N HIS A 69 -28.33 11.96 -4.89
CA HIS A 69 -27.00 12.53 -4.69
C HIS A 69 -26.35 12.89 -6.03
N THR A 70 -25.39 13.80 -6.01
CA THR A 70 -24.59 14.18 -7.19
C THR A 70 -23.22 13.53 -7.13
N LEU A 71 -22.83 12.77 -8.15
CA LEU A 71 -21.50 12.19 -8.29
C LEU A 71 -20.68 12.92 -9.35
N VAL A 72 -19.58 13.53 -8.92
CA VAL A 72 -18.56 14.11 -9.78
C VAL A 72 -17.33 13.20 -9.77
N VAL A 73 -16.89 12.74 -10.94
CA VAL A 73 -15.70 11.89 -11.08
C VAL A 73 -14.66 12.63 -11.89
N THR A 74 -13.41 12.59 -11.44
CA THR A 74 -12.27 13.24 -12.09
C THR A 74 -10.96 12.56 -11.81
N SER A 75 -10.02 12.65 -12.74
CA SER A 75 -8.59 12.32 -12.52
C SER A 75 -7.75 13.56 -12.21
N SER A 76 -8.30 14.76 -12.45
CA SER A 76 -7.59 16.05 -12.29
C SER A 76 -7.50 16.44 -10.81
N LYS A 77 -6.31 16.28 -10.23
CA LYS A 77 -6.06 16.45 -8.79
C LYS A 77 -4.89 17.37 -8.44
N ASP A 78 -4.02 17.68 -9.42
CA ASP A 78 -2.79 18.43 -9.18
C ASP A 78 -2.89 19.88 -9.66
N GLY A 79 -2.33 20.78 -8.85
CA GLY A 79 -2.29 22.22 -9.14
C GLY A 79 -3.55 22.97 -8.74
N PRO A 80 -3.46 24.30 -8.61
CA PRO A 80 -4.54 25.16 -8.06
C PRO A 80 -5.76 25.28 -8.98
N ASN A 81 -5.63 24.90 -10.25
CA ASN A 81 -6.71 24.89 -11.22
C ASN A 81 -7.28 23.50 -11.49
N SER A 82 -6.88 22.50 -10.70
CA SER A 82 -7.40 21.16 -10.83
C SER A 82 -8.91 21.11 -10.66
N ARG A 83 -9.56 20.11 -11.23
CA ARG A 83 -10.99 19.92 -11.00
C ARG A 83 -11.25 19.58 -9.53
N LEU A 84 -10.33 18.90 -8.85
CA LEU A 84 -10.39 18.69 -7.41
C LEU A 84 -10.56 20.03 -6.66
N ASP A 85 -9.68 21.00 -6.89
CA ASP A 85 -9.73 22.28 -6.18
C ASP A 85 -10.95 23.13 -6.53
N LYS A 86 -11.46 23.02 -7.77
CA LYS A 86 -12.69 23.74 -8.20
C LYS A 86 -13.96 23.17 -7.60
N GLU A 87 -14.03 21.85 -7.44
CA GLU A 87 -15.23 21.16 -6.95
C GLU A 87 -15.28 21.08 -5.41
N LEU A 88 -14.11 21.16 -4.75
CA LEU A 88 -13.95 20.92 -3.31
C LEU A 88 -14.78 21.87 -2.41
N PRO A 89 -14.93 23.19 -2.70
CA PRO A 89 -15.62 24.11 -1.81
C PRO A 89 -17.08 23.79 -1.52
N ASP A 90 -17.78 23.11 -2.42
CA ASP A 90 -19.18 22.72 -2.26
C ASP A 90 -19.41 21.21 -2.17
N THR A 91 -18.34 20.43 -1.96
CA THR A 91 -18.35 18.99 -1.83
C THR A 91 -18.60 18.56 -0.39
N ASP A 92 -19.51 17.61 -0.19
CA ASP A 92 -19.84 17.01 1.11
C ASP A 92 -18.96 15.79 1.43
N ILE A 93 -18.62 14.99 0.40
CA ILE A 93 -17.85 13.74 0.54
C ILE A 93 -16.78 13.69 -0.55
N VAL A 94 -15.52 13.40 -0.13
CA VAL A 94 -14.42 13.11 -1.05
C VAL A 94 -14.10 11.63 -0.99
N ILE A 95 -13.95 10.99 -2.16
CA ILE A 95 -13.45 9.61 -2.31
C ILE A 95 -12.15 9.67 -3.09
N SER A 96 -11.12 9.03 -2.58
CA SER A 96 -9.77 8.99 -3.16
C SER A 96 -9.18 7.59 -3.11
N GLN A 97 -8.02 7.40 -3.73
CA GLN A 97 -7.30 6.12 -3.78
C GLN A 97 -5.83 6.30 -3.45
N PRO A 98 -5.17 5.34 -2.78
CA PRO A 98 -3.75 5.45 -2.41
C PRO A 98 -2.81 5.54 -3.62
N PHE A 99 -3.15 4.89 -4.74
CA PHE A 99 -2.34 4.88 -5.96
C PHE A 99 -2.62 6.08 -6.90
N TRP A 100 -3.71 6.83 -6.67
CA TRP A 100 -4.02 8.11 -7.32
C TRP A 100 -4.55 9.11 -6.28
N PRO A 101 -3.73 9.54 -5.32
CA PRO A 101 -4.21 10.22 -4.13
C PRO A 101 -4.67 11.64 -4.42
N ALA A 102 -5.86 12.00 -3.94
CA ALA A 102 -6.27 13.37 -3.76
C ALA A 102 -5.69 13.86 -2.43
N TYR A 103 -4.58 14.57 -2.47
CA TYR A 103 -3.97 15.10 -1.24
C TYR A 103 -4.89 16.13 -0.57
N LEU A 104 -5.50 15.77 0.55
CA LEU A 104 -6.31 16.65 1.38
C LEU A 104 -5.42 17.31 2.45
N THR A 105 -4.71 18.34 2.04
CA THR A 105 -3.86 19.15 2.92
C THR A 105 -4.69 20.10 3.80
N GLU A 106 -4.09 20.67 4.86
CA GLU A 106 -4.73 21.71 5.68
C GLU A 106 -5.31 22.84 4.80
N GLU A 107 -4.57 23.30 3.78
CA GLU A 107 -5.02 24.35 2.87
C GLU A 107 -6.30 23.96 2.11
N ARG A 108 -6.37 22.71 1.62
CA ARG A 108 -7.55 22.19 0.92
C ARG A 108 -8.72 21.98 1.85
N LEU A 109 -8.49 21.45 3.05
CA LEU A 109 -9.52 21.24 4.06
C LEU A 109 -10.12 22.59 4.53
N ALA A 110 -9.29 23.61 4.68
CA ALA A 110 -9.75 24.97 5.00
C ALA A 110 -10.66 25.58 3.91
N LYS A 111 -10.49 25.18 2.65
CA LYS A 111 -11.31 25.62 1.51
C LYS A 111 -12.56 24.73 1.28
N ALA A 112 -12.75 23.71 2.09
CA ALA A 112 -13.83 22.73 1.96
C ALA A 112 -14.85 22.79 3.13
N PRO A 113 -15.57 23.90 3.34
CA PRO A 113 -16.40 24.09 4.55
C PRO A 113 -17.57 23.12 4.65
N LYS A 114 -17.98 22.49 3.54
CA LYS A 114 -19.06 21.50 3.53
C LYS A 114 -18.58 20.07 3.69
N LEU A 115 -17.28 19.81 3.57
CA LEU A 115 -16.72 18.46 3.64
C LEU A 115 -16.95 17.85 5.02
N LYS A 116 -17.56 16.68 5.07
CA LYS A 116 -17.86 15.94 6.30
C LYS A 116 -17.21 14.57 6.33
N LEU A 117 -16.96 13.96 5.17
CA LEU A 117 -16.44 12.61 5.07
C LEU A 117 -15.38 12.53 3.96
N ALA A 118 -14.22 11.98 4.29
CA ALA A 118 -13.19 11.61 3.33
C ALA A 118 -13.00 10.09 3.37
N ILE A 119 -13.12 9.43 2.22
CA ILE A 119 -13.02 7.98 2.08
C ILE A 119 -11.80 7.62 1.24
N THR A 120 -10.95 6.76 1.77
CA THR A 120 -9.93 6.07 0.99
C THR A 120 -10.49 4.76 0.46
N ALA A 121 -10.74 4.69 -0.85
CA ALA A 121 -11.11 3.45 -1.52
C ALA A 121 -9.86 2.58 -1.68
N GLY A 122 -9.48 1.88 -0.63
CA GLY A 122 -8.24 1.14 -0.46
C GLY A 122 -7.72 1.25 0.96
N ILE A 123 -6.43 1.00 1.16
CA ILE A 123 -5.74 1.08 2.45
C ILE A 123 -4.60 2.11 2.37
N GLY A 124 -4.54 2.99 3.36
CA GLY A 124 -3.52 4.01 3.50
C GLY A 124 -4.06 5.42 3.26
N SER A 125 -4.33 6.13 4.35
CA SER A 125 -4.91 7.48 4.37
C SER A 125 -3.86 8.58 4.63
N ASP A 126 -2.59 8.32 4.38
CA ASP A 126 -1.48 9.26 4.55
C ASP A 126 -1.52 10.45 3.57
N HIS A 127 -2.38 10.41 2.56
CA HIS A 127 -2.68 11.52 1.66
C HIS A 127 -3.71 12.51 2.25
N VAL A 128 -4.28 12.20 3.41
CA VAL A 128 -5.15 13.11 4.18
C VAL A 128 -4.39 13.64 5.37
N ASP A 129 -4.35 14.96 5.54
CA ASP A 129 -3.86 15.58 6.78
C ASP A 129 -4.85 15.29 7.91
N LEU A 130 -4.53 14.28 8.72
CA LEU A 130 -5.43 13.79 9.76
C LEU A 130 -5.64 14.81 10.88
N GLN A 131 -4.62 15.63 11.21
CA GLN A 131 -4.76 16.68 12.21
C GLN A 131 -5.67 17.80 11.71
N ALA A 132 -5.52 18.18 10.45
CA ALA A 132 -6.41 19.12 9.81
C ALA A 132 -7.85 18.56 9.69
N ALA A 133 -8.00 17.26 9.35
CA ALA A 133 -9.32 16.62 9.32
C ALA A 133 -10.02 16.68 10.70
N ILE A 134 -9.28 16.40 11.79
CA ILE A 134 -9.77 16.54 13.16
C ILE A 134 -10.21 18.00 13.43
N LYS A 135 -9.35 18.97 13.10
CA LYS A 135 -9.60 20.39 13.29
C LYS A 135 -10.84 20.90 12.55
N HIS A 136 -11.05 20.39 11.31
CA HIS A 136 -12.17 20.79 10.46
C HIS A 136 -13.44 19.93 10.66
N GLY A 137 -13.40 18.94 11.56
CA GLY A 137 -14.54 18.07 11.87
C GLY A 137 -14.90 17.13 10.72
N VAL A 138 -13.89 16.66 9.97
CA VAL A 138 -14.04 15.72 8.86
C VAL A 138 -13.79 14.29 9.36
N THR A 139 -14.75 13.41 9.18
CA THR A 139 -14.57 11.97 9.40
C THR A 139 -13.69 11.42 8.27
N VAL A 140 -12.69 10.60 8.62
CA VAL A 140 -11.83 9.92 7.65
C VAL A 140 -12.00 8.43 7.81
N ALA A 141 -12.31 7.74 6.71
CA ALA A 141 -12.47 6.30 6.67
C ALA A 141 -11.68 5.68 5.51
N GLU A 142 -11.25 4.43 5.68
CA GLU A 142 -10.62 3.63 4.62
C GLU A 142 -11.22 2.24 4.56
N VAL A 143 -11.15 1.59 3.40
CA VAL A 143 -11.65 0.21 3.26
C VAL A 143 -10.56 -0.77 3.69
N SER A 144 -10.44 -0.93 5.00
CA SER A 144 -9.49 -1.86 5.60
C SER A 144 -9.71 -3.30 5.11
N TYR A 145 -8.64 -4.09 5.04
CA TYR A 145 -8.60 -5.48 4.56
C TYR A 145 -8.87 -5.69 3.06
N SER A 146 -9.32 -4.68 2.32
CA SER A 146 -9.71 -4.84 0.92
C SER A 146 -8.61 -5.39 0.02
N ASN A 147 -7.37 -4.99 0.25
CA ASN A 147 -6.24 -5.30 -0.63
C ASN A 147 -5.11 -6.13 0.04
N SER A 148 -5.21 -6.49 1.33
CA SER A 148 -4.14 -7.17 2.06
C SER A 148 -3.69 -8.48 1.40
N ILE A 149 -4.63 -9.25 0.83
CA ILE A 149 -4.33 -10.48 0.08
C ILE A 149 -3.52 -10.13 -1.17
N SER A 150 -4.01 -9.20 -1.98
CA SER A 150 -3.39 -8.81 -3.24
C SER A 150 -1.96 -8.30 -3.03
N VAL A 151 -1.76 -7.44 -2.03
CA VAL A 151 -0.44 -6.92 -1.68
C VAL A 151 0.48 -8.05 -1.21
N SER A 152 0.01 -8.94 -0.33
CA SER A 152 0.84 -10.03 0.17
C SER A 152 1.26 -11.02 -0.92
N GLU A 153 0.40 -11.29 -1.89
CA GLU A 153 0.73 -12.12 -3.07
C GLU A 153 1.73 -11.41 -3.99
N HIS A 154 1.57 -10.11 -4.19
CA HIS A 154 2.49 -9.29 -4.95
C HIS A 154 3.89 -9.25 -4.31
N VAL A 155 3.97 -9.14 -2.97
CA VAL A 155 5.24 -9.22 -2.22
C VAL A 155 5.94 -10.55 -2.46
N VAL A 156 5.23 -11.67 -2.35
CA VAL A 156 5.82 -13.01 -2.58
C VAL A 156 6.31 -13.14 -4.03
N MET A 157 5.53 -12.68 -4.99
CA MET A 157 5.93 -12.62 -6.41
C MET A 157 7.22 -11.81 -6.59
N MET A 158 7.30 -10.62 -5.97
CA MET A 158 8.50 -9.77 -6.05
C MET A 158 9.73 -10.45 -5.44
N ILE A 159 9.58 -11.07 -4.27
CA ILE A 159 10.66 -11.83 -3.63
C ILE A 159 11.18 -12.92 -4.58
N LEU A 160 10.29 -13.73 -5.11
CA LEU A 160 10.65 -14.79 -6.05
C LEU A 160 11.27 -14.22 -7.33
N SER A 161 10.74 -13.12 -7.86
CA SER A 161 11.27 -12.47 -9.07
C SER A 161 12.71 -11.99 -8.89
N LEU A 162 13.05 -11.45 -7.72
CA LEU A 162 14.41 -11.03 -7.38
C LEU A 162 15.33 -12.23 -7.17
N VAL A 163 14.96 -13.14 -6.26
CA VAL A 163 15.78 -14.27 -5.85
C VAL A 163 16.05 -15.22 -7.05
N ARG A 164 15.06 -15.40 -7.94
CA ARG A 164 15.18 -16.24 -9.14
C ARG A 164 15.69 -15.50 -10.37
N ASN A 165 16.10 -14.24 -10.25
CA ASN A 165 16.59 -13.42 -11.36
C ASN A 165 15.62 -13.40 -12.57
N TYR A 166 14.30 -13.39 -12.30
CA TYR A 166 13.28 -13.58 -13.33
C TYR A 166 13.27 -12.48 -14.40
N ILE A 167 13.32 -11.20 -13.97
CA ILE A 167 13.17 -10.06 -14.89
C ILE A 167 14.33 -10.01 -15.92
N PRO A 168 15.60 -10.07 -15.52
CA PRO A 168 16.70 -10.15 -16.49
C PRO A 168 16.61 -11.37 -17.41
N SER A 169 16.23 -12.54 -16.88
CA SER A 169 16.05 -13.76 -17.67
C SER A 169 14.96 -13.61 -18.73
N TYR A 170 13.82 -13.03 -18.35
CA TYR A 170 12.73 -12.69 -19.28
C TYR A 170 13.18 -11.71 -20.37
N GLN A 171 13.91 -10.66 -19.97
CA GLN A 171 14.42 -9.67 -20.93
C GLN A 171 15.38 -10.26 -21.97
N TRP A 172 16.20 -11.23 -21.57
CA TRP A 172 17.06 -11.97 -22.50
C TRP A 172 16.26 -12.65 -23.61
N VAL A 173 15.22 -13.38 -23.20
CA VAL A 173 14.34 -14.10 -24.16
C VAL A 173 13.61 -13.13 -25.07
N VAL A 174 13.03 -12.06 -24.52
CA VAL A 174 12.28 -11.04 -25.30
C VAL A 174 13.18 -10.37 -26.36
N LYS A 175 14.48 -10.17 -26.05
CA LYS A 175 15.47 -9.59 -26.96
C LYS A 175 16.03 -10.62 -27.96
N GLY A 176 15.53 -11.84 -27.96
CA GLY A 176 16.01 -12.93 -28.85
C GLY A 176 17.30 -13.58 -28.36
N GLY A 177 17.75 -13.32 -27.14
CA GLY A 177 18.92 -13.92 -26.55
C GLY A 177 18.65 -15.28 -25.88
N TRP A 178 19.73 -16.04 -25.68
CA TRP A 178 19.70 -17.33 -24.99
C TRP A 178 20.99 -17.52 -24.20
N ASN A 179 21.09 -16.86 -23.03
CA ASN A 179 22.25 -16.91 -22.16
C ASN A 179 21.90 -17.48 -20.79
N ILE A 180 22.07 -18.79 -20.64
CA ILE A 180 21.76 -19.49 -19.39
C ILE A 180 22.73 -19.05 -18.28
N ALA A 181 24.01 -18.84 -18.58
CA ALA A 181 25.02 -18.48 -17.58
C ALA A 181 24.63 -17.17 -16.87
N ASP A 182 24.33 -16.11 -17.63
CA ASP A 182 23.92 -14.82 -17.05
C ASP A 182 22.59 -14.91 -16.27
N CYS A 183 21.66 -15.77 -16.73
CA CYS A 183 20.39 -15.95 -16.04
C CYS A 183 20.57 -16.61 -14.67
N VAL A 184 21.48 -17.57 -14.54
CA VAL A 184 21.64 -18.37 -13.30
C VAL A 184 22.70 -17.79 -12.34
N GLU A 185 23.59 -16.96 -12.81
CA GLU A 185 24.67 -16.38 -11.99
C GLU A 185 24.15 -15.67 -10.72
N ARG A 186 22.94 -15.14 -10.79
CA ARG A 186 22.28 -14.42 -9.70
C ARG A 186 20.98 -15.09 -9.23
N SER A 187 20.76 -16.34 -9.57
CA SER A 187 19.55 -17.08 -9.22
C SER A 187 19.82 -18.03 -8.06
N TYR A 188 19.01 -17.93 -7.03
CA TYR A 188 19.12 -18.75 -5.82
C TYR A 188 17.76 -19.38 -5.51
N ASP A 189 17.75 -20.42 -4.68
CA ASP A 189 16.53 -20.94 -4.08
C ASP A 189 16.16 -20.09 -2.85
N LEU A 190 14.87 -19.90 -2.64
CA LEU A 190 14.38 -19.17 -1.48
C LEU A 190 14.43 -20.01 -0.21
N GLU A 191 14.38 -21.34 -0.33
CA GLU A 191 14.49 -22.31 0.74
C GLU A 191 15.71 -22.02 1.63
N GLY A 192 15.51 -22.05 2.95
CA GLY A 192 16.55 -21.84 3.94
C GLY A 192 16.96 -20.37 4.14
N MET A 193 16.54 -19.44 3.29
CA MET A 193 16.82 -18.02 3.49
C MET A 193 16.11 -17.46 4.73
N ASN A 194 16.72 -16.44 5.32
CA ASN A 194 16.11 -15.64 6.37
C ASN A 194 15.30 -14.52 5.73
N VAL A 195 13.99 -14.53 5.91
CA VAL A 195 13.08 -13.52 5.35
C VAL A 195 12.41 -12.75 6.49
N GLY A 196 12.62 -11.43 6.53
CA GLY A 196 12.10 -10.56 7.57
C GLY A 196 11.06 -9.56 7.08
N THR A 197 10.06 -9.27 7.89
CA THR A 197 9.11 -8.19 7.63
C THR A 197 9.22 -7.06 8.65
N VAL A 198 9.29 -5.84 8.14
CA VAL A 198 9.10 -4.63 8.95
C VAL A 198 7.62 -4.35 9.03
N ALA A 199 7.05 -4.52 10.20
CA ALA A 199 5.65 -4.63 10.56
C ALA A 199 5.01 -5.98 10.15
N ALA A 200 4.31 -6.57 11.13
CA ALA A 200 3.59 -7.84 11.00
C ALA A 200 2.07 -7.66 11.21
N GLY A 201 1.55 -6.52 10.77
CA GLY A 201 0.13 -6.24 10.74
C GLY A 201 -0.60 -7.08 9.67
N ARG A 202 -1.72 -6.58 9.16
CA ARG A 202 -2.60 -7.31 8.20
C ARG A 202 -1.84 -7.84 6.98
N ILE A 203 -0.99 -7.01 6.38
CA ILE A 203 -0.22 -7.38 5.18
C ILE A 203 1.00 -8.21 5.56
N GLY A 204 1.83 -7.74 6.50
CA GLY A 204 3.05 -8.44 6.89
C GLY A 204 2.79 -9.86 7.39
N LEU A 205 1.76 -10.06 8.23
CA LEU A 205 1.36 -11.40 8.67
C LEU A 205 0.85 -12.29 7.52
N ALA A 206 0.11 -11.70 6.57
CA ALA A 206 -0.34 -12.44 5.38
C ALA A 206 0.84 -12.84 4.46
N VAL A 207 1.89 -12.02 4.39
CA VAL A 207 3.15 -12.35 3.71
C VAL A 207 3.86 -13.51 4.41
N LEU A 208 4.04 -13.41 5.74
CA LEU A 208 4.68 -14.47 6.52
C LEU A 208 3.99 -15.83 6.35
N ARG A 209 2.65 -15.86 6.41
CA ARG A 209 1.87 -17.08 6.19
C ARG A 209 2.07 -17.68 4.78
N ARG A 210 2.19 -16.84 3.76
CA ARG A 210 2.43 -17.28 2.37
C ARG A 210 3.85 -17.75 2.13
N LEU A 211 4.80 -17.23 2.90
CA LEU A 211 6.21 -17.62 2.79
C LEU A 211 6.55 -18.91 3.54
N LYS A 212 5.77 -19.27 4.58
CA LYS A 212 6.03 -20.50 5.35
C LYS A 212 6.23 -21.76 4.50
N PRO A 213 5.41 -22.04 3.47
CA PRO A 213 5.59 -23.25 2.63
C PRO A 213 6.86 -23.25 1.76
N PHE A 214 7.64 -22.18 1.73
CA PHE A 214 8.93 -22.12 1.04
C PHE A 214 10.12 -22.54 1.92
N ASP A 215 9.85 -23.08 3.10
CA ASP A 215 10.87 -23.55 4.07
C ASP A 215 11.93 -22.47 4.43
N VAL A 216 11.48 -21.23 4.49
CA VAL A 216 12.28 -20.06 4.91
C VAL A 216 12.28 -19.89 6.43
N LYS A 217 13.30 -19.24 6.97
CA LYS A 217 13.35 -18.78 8.36
C LYS A 217 12.68 -17.42 8.44
N LEU A 218 11.57 -17.34 9.16
CA LEU A 218 10.73 -16.15 9.20
C LEU A 218 11.08 -15.26 10.39
N HIS A 219 11.29 -13.98 10.10
CA HIS A 219 11.65 -12.95 11.06
C HIS A 219 10.66 -11.79 10.98
N TYR A 220 10.45 -11.10 12.10
CA TYR A 220 9.63 -9.90 12.07
C TYR A 220 10.04 -8.91 13.16
N ILE A 221 9.70 -7.66 12.90
CA ILE A 221 9.60 -6.59 13.89
C ILE A 221 8.24 -5.93 13.77
N ASP A 222 7.64 -5.61 14.89
CA ASP A 222 6.43 -4.80 14.98
C ASP A 222 6.44 -4.00 16.27
N ARG A 223 5.72 -2.88 16.31
CA ARG A 223 5.49 -2.11 17.55
C ARG A 223 4.72 -2.94 18.60
N HIS A 224 3.88 -3.85 18.11
CA HIS A 224 3.11 -4.77 18.93
C HIS A 224 3.53 -6.20 18.59
N ARG A 225 4.18 -6.87 19.54
CA ARG A 225 4.58 -8.26 19.37
C ARG A 225 3.34 -9.13 19.11
N LEU A 226 3.44 -10.02 18.13
CA LEU A 226 2.41 -11.01 17.85
C LEU A 226 2.19 -11.95 19.04
N SER A 227 1.01 -12.58 19.08
CA SER A 227 0.74 -13.58 20.11
C SER A 227 1.68 -14.79 19.99
N LEU A 228 2.00 -15.41 21.11
CA LEU A 228 2.84 -16.60 21.13
C LEU A 228 2.29 -17.75 20.27
N ASP A 229 0.99 -17.83 20.10
CA ASP A 229 0.36 -18.84 19.26
C ASP A 229 0.66 -18.61 17.78
N ILE A 230 0.63 -17.36 17.31
CA ILE A 230 1.02 -17.00 15.93
C ILE A 230 2.53 -17.22 15.73
N GLU A 231 3.35 -16.82 16.70
CA GLU A 231 4.80 -17.06 16.63
C GLU A 231 5.11 -18.55 16.50
N LYS A 232 4.45 -19.41 17.27
CA LYS A 232 4.59 -20.86 17.18
C LYS A 232 4.00 -21.43 15.89
N GLU A 233 2.80 -21.00 15.47
CA GLU A 233 2.17 -21.41 14.21
C GLU A 233 3.13 -21.26 13.03
N LEU A 234 3.82 -20.13 12.97
CA LEU A 234 4.65 -19.75 11.83
C LEU A 234 6.16 -19.97 12.09
N ASN A 235 6.55 -20.40 13.28
CA ASN A 235 7.94 -20.49 13.72
C ASN A 235 8.69 -19.15 13.53
N LEU A 236 8.12 -18.05 14.05
CA LEU A 236 8.64 -16.71 13.87
C LEU A 236 9.73 -16.35 14.88
N THR A 237 10.71 -15.60 14.41
CA THR A 237 11.69 -14.92 15.28
C THR A 237 11.32 -13.43 15.38
N PHE A 238 10.98 -12.97 16.58
CA PHE A 238 10.77 -11.56 16.87
C PHE A 238 12.11 -10.83 17.07
N HIS A 239 12.20 -9.61 16.53
CA HIS A 239 13.35 -8.72 16.73
C HIS A 239 12.95 -7.46 17.48
N PRO A 240 13.76 -7.00 18.47
CA PRO A 240 13.43 -5.81 19.26
C PRO A 240 13.60 -4.50 18.48
N ASN A 241 14.38 -4.51 17.39
CA ASN A 241 14.59 -3.35 16.51
C ASN A 241 14.90 -3.78 15.07
N VAL A 242 14.77 -2.85 14.14
CA VAL A 242 14.97 -3.09 12.71
C VAL A 242 16.40 -3.52 12.42
N GLU A 243 17.39 -2.90 13.09
CA GLU A 243 18.81 -3.20 12.91
C GLU A 243 19.15 -4.66 13.21
N SER A 244 18.64 -5.22 14.31
CA SER A 244 18.89 -6.62 14.67
C SER A 244 18.29 -7.60 13.66
N MET A 245 17.18 -7.24 13.03
CA MET A 245 16.54 -8.06 12.02
C MET A 245 17.30 -7.99 10.68
N VAL A 246 17.62 -6.80 10.20
CA VAL A 246 18.26 -6.67 8.88
C VAL A 246 19.65 -7.30 8.82
N LYS A 247 20.37 -7.38 9.95
CA LYS A 247 21.69 -8.04 10.04
C LYS A 247 21.65 -9.54 9.73
N VAL A 248 20.52 -10.19 9.96
CA VAL A 248 20.38 -11.65 9.80
C VAL A 248 19.56 -12.04 8.58
N CYS A 249 18.77 -11.12 8.01
CA CYS A 249 17.89 -11.41 6.90
C CYS A 249 18.60 -11.36 5.54
N ASP A 250 18.27 -12.29 4.67
CA ASP A 250 18.64 -12.33 3.26
C ASP A 250 17.65 -11.51 2.42
N VAL A 251 16.38 -11.49 2.84
CA VAL A 251 15.32 -10.72 2.22
C VAL A 251 14.58 -9.92 3.30
N VAL A 252 14.36 -8.64 3.06
CA VAL A 252 13.57 -7.77 3.95
C VAL A 252 12.39 -7.20 3.15
N THR A 253 11.17 -7.40 3.67
CA THR A 253 9.97 -6.77 3.11
C THR A 253 9.43 -5.70 4.06
N ILE A 254 8.99 -4.57 3.49
CA ILE A 254 8.53 -3.39 4.23
C ILE A 254 7.01 -3.31 4.10
N ASN A 255 6.32 -3.43 5.25
CA ASN A 255 4.86 -3.43 5.34
C ASN A 255 4.34 -2.46 6.41
N CYS A 256 5.21 -1.56 6.92
CA CYS A 256 4.83 -0.53 7.87
C CYS A 256 4.23 0.70 7.17
N PRO A 257 3.36 1.47 7.84
CA PRO A 257 2.87 2.73 7.31
C PRO A 257 3.99 3.79 7.27
N LEU A 258 3.78 4.84 6.46
CA LEU A 258 4.64 6.01 6.45
C LEU A 258 4.30 6.92 7.64
N HIS A 259 5.28 7.16 8.46
CA HIS A 259 5.26 8.07 9.60
C HIS A 259 6.55 8.87 9.63
N PRO A 260 6.64 9.97 10.37
CA PRO A 260 7.92 10.65 10.60
C PRO A 260 9.03 9.71 11.11
N GLU A 261 8.66 8.67 11.86
CA GLU A 261 9.59 7.67 12.42
C GLU A 261 10.03 6.63 11.37
N THR A 262 9.26 6.42 10.31
CA THR A 262 9.58 5.45 9.27
C THR A 262 10.04 6.09 7.96
N GLU A 263 9.92 7.41 7.84
CA GLU A 263 10.43 8.15 6.68
C GLU A 263 11.94 8.03 6.60
N HIS A 264 12.44 7.58 5.44
CA HIS A 264 13.85 7.29 5.18
C HIS A 264 14.49 6.33 6.20
N MET A 265 13.70 5.39 6.73
CA MET A 265 14.21 4.36 7.65
C MET A 265 15.31 3.53 6.99
N PHE A 266 15.16 3.19 5.70
CA PHE A 266 16.17 2.50 4.92
C PHE A 266 17.08 3.52 4.23
N ASP A 267 17.96 4.10 5.01
CA ASP A 267 19.04 4.99 4.60
C ASP A 267 20.38 4.22 4.44
N ASP A 268 21.45 4.93 4.04
CA ASP A 268 22.78 4.33 3.89
C ASP A 268 23.27 3.62 5.16
N ALA A 269 22.97 4.17 6.33
CA ALA A 269 23.44 3.64 7.61
C ALA A 269 22.77 2.30 7.96
N LEU A 270 21.45 2.18 7.74
CA LEU A 270 20.73 0.93 7.95
C LEU A 270 21.08 -0.11 6.87
N ILE A 271 21.15 0.31 5.61
CA ILE A 271 21.49 -0.59 4.49
C ILE A 271 22.89 -1.15 4.62
N ALA A 272 23.85 -0.38 5.11
CA ALA A 272 25.21 -0.87 5.39
C ALA A 272 25.27 -1.97 6.46
N LYS A 273 24.24 -2.08 7.32
CA LYS A 273 24.14 -3.14 8.35
C LYS A 273 23.47 -4.42 7.84
N MET A 274 22.86 -4.38 6.66
CA MET A 274 22.29 -5.55 6.02
C MET A 274 23.39 -6.51 5.56
N LYS A 275 23.03 -7.77 5.36
CA LYS A 275 23.94 -8.71 4.69
C LYS A 275 24.29 -8.16 3.29
N ARG A 276 25.55 -8.29 2.91
CA ARG A 276 25.95 -8.01 1.53
C ARG A 276 25.21 -8.96 0.58
N GLY A 277 24.61 -8.43 -0.45
CA GLY A 277 23.79 -9.20 -1.38
C GLY A 277 22.37 -9.50 -0.89
N ALA A 278 21.90 -8.79 0.13
CA ALA A 278 20.49 -8.88 0.55
C ALA A 278 19.53 -8.25 -0.46
N TYR A 279 18.26 -8.61 -0.30
CA TYR A 279 17.16 -8.08 -1.12
C TYR A 279 16.20 -7.26 -0.29
N ILE A 280 15.64 -6.20 -0.87
CA ILE A 280 14.56 -5.40 -0.27
C ILE A 280 13.33 -5.44 -1.16
N VAL A 281 12.14 -5.61 -0.54
CA VAL A 281 10.84 -5.47 -1.20
C VAL A 281 10.02 -4.42 -0.47
N ASN A 282 9.61 -3.35 -1.16
CA ASN A 282 8.81 -2.26 -0.59
C ASN A 282 7.51 -2.06 -1.34
N THR A 283 6.41 -2.51 -0.75
CA THR A 283 5.04 -2.26 -1.23
C THR A 283 4.25 -1.34 -0.29
N ALA A 284 4.92 -0.72 0.68
CA ALA A 284 4.31 0.17 1.65
C ALA A 284 4.24 1.62 1.15
N ARG A 285 5.33 2.38 1.30
CA ARG A 285 5.45 3.76 0.77
C ARG A 285 6.87 4.04 0.30
N GLY A 286 6.99 4.80 -0.81
CA GLY A 286 8.28 5.12 -1.41
C GLY A 286 9.24 5.83 -0.46
N LYS A 287 8.75 6.78 0.32
CA LYS A 287 9.52 7.57 1.28
C LYS A 287 10.12 6.78 2.47
N ILE A 288 9.72 5.54 2.69
CA ILE A 288 10.33 4.70 3.75
C ILE A 288 11.77 4.35 3.40
N CYS A 289 12.09 4.26 2.12
CA CYS A 289 13.44 4.09 1.63
C CYS A 289 14.01 5.43 1.14
N ASP A 290 15.24 5.72 1.52
CA ASP A 290 15.99 6.81 0.88
C ASP A 290 16.27 6.41 -0.58
N ARG A 291 15.81 7.24 -1.50
CA ARG A 291 15.87 6.99 -2.94
C ARG A 291 17.29 6.76 -3.45
N ASP A 292 18.18 7.62 -3.01
CA ASP A 292 19.54 7.65 -3.52
C ASP A 292 20.41 6.59 -2.81
N ALA A 293 20.13 6.30 -1.53
CA ALA A 293 20.77 5.22 -0.79
C ALA A 293 20.48 3.84 -1.42
N ILE A 294 19.24 3.57 -1.81
CA ILE A 294 18.88 2.33 -2.52
C ILE A 294 19.67 2.21 -3.82
N THR A 295 19.73 3.30 -4.61
CA THR A 295 20.45 3.30 -5.88
C THR A 295 21.94 3.00 -5.69
N ARG A 296 22.62 3.69 -4.76
CA ARG A 296 24.02 3.43 -4.42
C ARG A 296 24.27 2.00 -3.93
N ALA A 297 23.34 1.47 -3.14
CA ALA A 297 23.48 0.12 -2.59
C ALA A 297 23.39 -0.97 -3.68
N LEU A 298 22.55 -0.77 -4.69
CA LEU A 298 22.48 -1.66 -5.86
C LEU A 298 23.72 -1.54 -6.75
N GLU A 299 24.19 -0.33 -7.00
CA GLU A 299 25.41 -0.08 -7.81
C GLU A 299 26.67 -0.68 -7.17
N SER A 300 26.79 -0.60 -5.85
CA SER A 300 27.93 -1.16 -5.10
C SER A 300 27.83 -2.67 -4.85
N GLY A 301 26.69 -3.29 -5.11
CA GLY A 301 26.41 -4.69 -4.78
C GLY A 301 26.25 -4.94 -3.27
N GLN A 302 26.02 -3.91 -2.46
CA GLN A 302 25.58 -4.05 -1.08
C GLN A 302 24.21 -4.72 -1.04
N LEU A 303 23.30 -4.33 -1.92
CA LEU A 303 22.06 -5.03 -2.21
C LEU A 303 22.15 -5.81 -3.52
N ALA A 304 21.64 -7.03 -3.53
CA ALA A 304 21.52 -7.84 -4.74
C ALA A 304 20.31 -7.46 -5.60
N GLY A 305 19.27 -6.88 -5.00
CA GLY A 305 18.10 -6.42 -5.72
C GLY A 305 17.13 -5.63 -4.86
N TYR A 306 16.34 -4.80 -5.52
CA TYR A 306 15.24 -4.05 -4.93
C TYR A 306 13.99 -4.23 -5.79
N ALA A 307 12.89 -4.66 -5.21
CA ALA A 307 11.60 -4.60 -5.86
C ALA A 307 10.67 -3.67 -5.08
N GLY A 308 9.96 -2.84 -5.79
CA GLY A 308 9.06 -1.87 -5.18
C GLY A 308 7.82 -1.63 -6.04
N ASP A 309 6.77 -1.23 -5.35
CA ASP A 309 5.50 -0.90 -5.99
C ASP A 309 5.10 0.56 -5.72
N VAL A 310 5.91 1.26 -4.95
CA VAL A 310 5.61 2.59 -4.44
C VAL A 310 6.74 3.56 -4.74
N TRP A 311 6.37 4.80 -5.05
CA TRP A 311 7.27 5.83 -5.55
C TRP A 311 7.12 7.12 -4.76
N PHE A 312 8.12 8.00 -4.85
CA PHE A 312 7.99 9.37 -4.41
C PHE A 312 8.89 10.30 -5.25
N PRO A 313 8.31 11.34 -5.91
CA PRO A 313 6.87 11.60 -6.01
C PRO A 313 6.12 10.52 -6.81
N GLN A 314 4.79 10.56 -6.76
CA GLN A 314 3.91 9.65 -7.49
C GLN A 314 2.83 10.43 -8.27
N PRO A 315 2.71 10.26 -9.61
CA PRO A 315 3.55 9.41 -10.47
C PRO A 315 5.03 9.78 -10.47
N ALA A 316 5.90 8.78 -10.63
CA ALA A 316 7.34 9.03 -10.70
C ALA A 316 7.72 9.77 -11.99
N PRO A 317 8.54 10.82 -11.93
CA PRO A 317 9.02 11.52 -13.13
C PRO A 317 9.87 10.60 -14.02
N GLN A 318 10.08 11.01 -15.27
CA GLN A 318 10.81 10.20 -16.27
C GLN A 318 12.26 9.94 -15.87
N ASP A 319 12.88 10.90 -15.20
CA ASP A 319 14.27 10.88 -14.74
C ASP A 319 14.43 10.29 -13.32
N HIS A 320 13.38 9.69 -12.75
CA HIS A 320 13.49 9.08 -11.43
C HIS A 320 14.52 7.94 -11.45
N PRO A 321 15.54 7.92 -10.54
CA PRO A 321 16.66 6.98 -10.59
C PRO A 321 16.23 5.51 -10.48
N TRP A 322 15.13 5.21 -9.79
CA TRP A 322 14.62 3.86 -9.68
C TRP A 322 14.07 3.28 -11.00
N ARG A 323 13.95 4.09 -12.06
CA ARG A 323 13.57 3.58 -13.38
C ARG A 323 14.73 2.89 -14.11
N THR A 324 15.96 3.25 -13.76
CA THR A 324 17.19 2.81 -14.45
C THR A 324 18.22 2.14 -13.54
N MET A 325 17.99 2.11 -12.21
CA MET A 325 18.89 1.42 -11.28
C MET A 325 19.01 -0.08 -11.65
N PRO A 326 20.16 -0.71 -11.40
CA PRO A 326 20.34 -2.13 -11.73
C PRO A 326 19.47 -3.03 -10.82
N TYR A 327 19.17 -4.23 -11.30
CA TYR A 327 18.56 -5.31 -10.52
C TYR A 327 17.28 -4.95 -9.77
N HIS A 328 16.42 -4.17 -10.41
CA HIS A 328 15.16 -3.75 -9.81
C HIS A 328 13.94 -4.45 -10.42
N GLY A 329 12.87 -4.55 -9.61
CA GLY A 329 11.55 -4.99 -10.02
C GLY A 329 10.49 -3.96 -9.62
N MET A 330 10.51 -2.78 -10.24
CA MET A 330 9.58 -1.69 -9.92
C MET A 330 8.26 -1.84 -10.68
N THR A 331 7.14 -1.67 -9.98
CA THR A 331 5.77 -1.64 -10.54
C THR A 331 5.06 -0.33 -10.19
N PRO A 332 4.03 0.09 -10.95
CA PRO A 332 3.44 1.42 -10.83
C PRO A 332 2.30 1.49 -9.79
N HIS A 333 2.54 1.04 -8.57
CA HIS A 333 1.61 1.03 -7.42
C HIS A 333 0.34 0.22 -7.71
N VAL A 334 0.51 -1.02 -8.14
CA VAL A 334 -0.57 -1.95 -8.52
C VAL A 334 -0.76 -3.12 -7.56
N SER A 335 0.12 -3.28 -6.57
CA SER A 335 0.07 -4.41 -5.62
C SER A 335 -1.29 -4.55 -4.92
N GLY A 336 -1.91 -3.43 -4.58
CA GLY A 336 -3.22 -3.37 -3.94
C GLY A 336 -4.41 -3.18 -4.89
N THR A 337 -4.21 -3.25 -6.21
CA THR A 337 -5.24 -2.93 -7.21
C THR A 337 -5.61 -4.06 -8.15
N SER A 338 -5.40 -5.32 -7.74
CA SER A 338 -5.93 -6.45 -8.50
C SER A 338 -7.45 -6.33 -8.70
N LEU A 339 -8.03 -6.93 -9.71
CA LEU A 339 -9.49 -6.91 -9.93
C LEU A 339 -10.26 -7.39 -8.69
N SER A 340 -9.70 -8.38 -7.97
CA SER A 340 -10.27 -8.85 -6.71
C SER A 340 -10.24 -7.79 -5.60
N ALA A 341 -9.14 -7.05 -5.47
CA ALA A 341 -9.05 -5.93 -4.52
C ALA A 341 -9.98 -4.79 -4.91
N GLN A 342 -10.03 -4.43 -6.19
CA GLN A 342 -10.92 -3.39 -6.72
C GLN A 342 -12.38 -3.67 -6.38
N ALA A 343 -12.83 -4.90 -6.58
CA ALA A 343 -14.19 -5.30 -6.23
C ALA A 343 -14.47 -5.15 -4.73
N ARG A 344 -13.48 -5.50 -3.87
CA ARG A 344 -13.62 -5.40 -2.41
C ARG A 344 -13.64 -3.95 -1.94
N TYR A 345 -12.70 -3.10 -2.40
CA TYR A 345 -12.69 -1.71 -1.93
C TYR A 345 -13.85 -0.89 -2.51
N ALA A 346 -14.31 -1.19 -3.72
CA ALA A 346 -15.54 -0.57 -4.25
C ALA A 346 -16.77 -0.93 -3.42
N ALA A 347 -16.92 -2.21 -3.06
CA ALA A 347 -18.00 -2.68 -2.19
C ALA A 347 -17.92 -2.06 -0.79
N GLY A 348 -16.72 -1.97 -0.20
CA GLY A 348 -16.53 -1.34 1.10
C GLY A 348 -16.78 0.17 1.08
N THR A 349 -16.36 0.86 0.02
CA THR A 349 -16.69 2.28 -0.18
C THR A 349 -18.21 2.49 -0.21
N ARG A 350 -18.93 1.63 -0.93
CA ARG A 350 -20.38 1.67 -0.92
C ARG A 350 -20.98 1.42 0.46
N GLU A 351 -20.49 0.44 1.20
CA GLU A 351 -20.93 0.13 2.56
C GLU A 351 -20.73 1.34 3.49
N ILE A 352 -19.58 2.02 3.44
CA ILE A 352 -19.33 3.25 4.20
C ILE A 352 -20.37 4.32 3.85
N LEU A 353 -20.65 4.54 2.57
CA LEU A 353 -21.66 5.50 2.11
C LEU A 353 -23.07 5.13 2.56
N GLU A 354 -23.45 3.85 2.52
CA GLU A 354 -24.74 3.37 3.02
C GLU A 354 -24.87 3.66 4.52
N CYS A 355 -23.84 3.33 5.32
CA CYS A 355 -23.84 3.64 6.74
C CYS A 355 -23.97 5.15 6.99
N TRP A 356 -23.21 5.95 6.25
CA TRP A 356 -23.23 7.42 6.38
C TRP A 356 -24.60 8.03 6.08
N PHE A 357 -25.23 7.64 4.97
CA PHE A 357 -26.53 8.20 4.57
C PHE A 357 -27.71 7.69 5.41
N GLU A 358 -27.58 6.52 6.03
CA GLU A 358 -28.60 5.91 6.86
C GLU A 358 -28.37 6.17 8.35
N ASP A 359 -27.41 7.04 8.70
CA ASP A 359 -27.02 7.34 10.10
C ASP A 359 -26.73 6.08 10.92
N ARG A 360 -26.10 5.10 10.27
CA ARG A 360 -25.64 3.86 10.90
C ARG A 360 -24.15 3.92 11.21
N PRO A 361 -23.67 3.27 12.25
CA PRO A 361 -22.26 3.25 12.57
C PRO A 361 -21.45 2.63 11.42
N ILE A 362 -20.38 3.33 11.01
CA ILE A 362 -19.35 2.77 10.15
C ILE A 362 -18.56 1.74 10.95
N ARG A 363 -18.10 0.67 10.31
CA ARG A 363 -17.26 -0.33 10.98
C ARG A 363 -16.05 0.32 11.64
N GLU A 364 -15.77 -0.09 12.86
CA GLU A 364 -14.64 0.43 13.62
C GLU A 364 -13.29 0.25 12.87
N GLU A 365 -13.13 -0.88 12.18
CA GLU A 365 -11.90 -1.15 11.39
C GLU A 365 -11.73 -0.24 10.18
N TYR A 366 -12.75 0.48 9.74
CA TYR A 366 -12.69 1.44 8.63
C TYR A 366 -12.38 2.86 9.10
N LEU A 367 -12.65 3.18 10.35
CA LEU A 367 -12.47 4.52 10.88
C LEU A 367 -11.00 4.85 11.13
N ILE A 368 -10.59 6.05 10.72
CA ILE A 368 -9.27 6.64 10.97
C ILE A 368 -9.41 7.91 11.82
N VAL A 369 -10.36 8.79 11.45
CA VAL A 369 -10.76 9.97 12.23
C VAL A 369 -12.27 9.95 12.38
N ASP A 370 -12.75 10.03 13.61
CA ASP A 370 -14.15 10.16 13.92
C ASP A 370 -14.33 10.94 15.23
N GLY A 371 -15.45 11.68 15.34
CA GLY A 371 -15.76 12.44 16.55
C GLY A 371 -14.67 13.44 16.98
N GLY A 372 -13.85 13.92 16.05
CA GLY A 372 -12.78 14.89 16.33
C GLY A 372 -11.49 14.31 16.92
N HIS A 373 -11.27 12.98 16.80
CA HIS A 373 -10.03 12.32 17.24
C HIS A 373 -9.67 11.15 16.32
N LEU A 374 -8.46 10.63 16.45
CA LEU A 374 -8.08 9.37 15.81
C LEU A 374 -8.92 8.24 16.40
N ALA A 375 -9.60 7.48 15.57
CA ALA A 375 -10.62 6.52 15.97
C ALA A 375 -10.45 5.17 15.24
N GLY A 376 -11.06 4.13 15.82
CA GLY A 376 -11.12 2.80 15.23
C GLY A 376 -9.79 2.05 15.18
N ALA A 377 -9.86 0.80 14.74
CA ALA A 377 -8.68 -0.07 14.60
C ALA A 377 -7.73 0.39 13.49
N GLY A 378 -8.22 1.11 12.48
CA GLY A 378 -7.40 1.71 11.42
C GLY A 378 -6.47 2.79 11.94
N ALA A 379 -6.91 3.57 12.93
CA ALA A 379 -6.13 4.63 13.54
C ALA A 379 -4.84 4.17 14.24
N HIS A 380 -4.74 2.91 14.65
CA HIS A 380 -3.51 2.34 15.22
C HIS A 380 -2.30 2.47 14.29
N SER A 381 -2.54 2.50 12.98
CA SER A 381 -1.48 2.74 12.00
C SER A 381 -0.94 4.16 12.04
N TYR A 382 -1.68 5.12 12.61
CA TYR A 382 -1.38 6.56 12.60
C TYR A 382 -1.22 7.15 14.01
N SER A 383 -1.55 6.42 15.07
CA SER A 383 -1.34 6.88 16.44
C SER A 383 0.14 6.82 16.83
N LYS A 384 0.61 7.83 17.55
CA LYS A 384 1.84 7.72 18.35
C LYS A 384 1.55 6.76 19.51
N GLY A 385 1.48 5.47 19.25
CA GLY A 385 1.31 4.47 20.29
C GLY A 385 2.54 4.41 21.20
N ASN A 386 2.38 3.88 22.42
CA ASN A 386 3.51 3.52 23.28
C ASN A 386 4.38 2.49 22.53
N ALA A 387 5.31 3.00 21.72
CA ALA A 387 6.26 2.19 21.00
C ALA A 387 7.10 1.44 22.03
N THR A 388 7.12 0.13 21.94
CA THR A 388 8.22 -0.61 22.54
C THR A 388 9.50 -0.06 21.94
N SER A 389 10.50 0.19 22.76
CA SER A 389 11.72 0.96 22.54
C SER A 389 12.49 0.78 21.21
N GLY A 390 12.16 -0.20 20.40
CA GLY A 390 12.84 -0.51 19.13
C GLY A 390 12.64 0.48 18.00
N TRP A 391 11.52 1.20 17.95
CA TRP A 391 11.27 2.26 16.95
C TRP A 391 11.93 3.59 17.39
N GLU A 392 12.02 3.84 18.69
CA GLU A 392 12.70 5.02 19.25
C GLU A 392 14.22 4.97 19.02
N GLU A 393 14.82 3.77 19.04
CA GLU A 393 16.25 3.62 18.76
C GLU A 393 16.58 3.88 17.28
N ALA A 394 15.70 3.53 16.33
CA ALA A 394 15.89 3.85 14.92
C ALA A 394 15.85 5.38 14.64
N THR A 395 15.14 6.15 15.50
CA THR A 395 15.07 7.62 15.39
C THR A 395 16.18 8.35 16.11
N LYS A 396 16.81 7.74 17.11
CA LYS A 396 17.97 8.36 17.83
C LYS A 396 19.18 8.59 16.94
N TYR A 397 19.32 7.81 15.85
CA TYR A 397 20.40 8.03 14.88
C TYR A 397 20.18 9.24 13.96
N LYS A 398 18.95 9.79 13.87
CA LYS A 398 18.69 11.01 13.10
C LYS A 398 19.01 12.31 13.85
N ASN A 399 19.13 12.27 15.18
CA ASN A 399 19.35 13.45 16.02
C ASN A 399 20.77 13.51 16.61
N GLY A 400 21.68 12.70 16.15
CA GLY A 400 23.09 12.73 16.52
C GLY A 400 23.81 13.90 15.86
N THR A 401 23.57 15.10 16.34
CA THR A 401 24.48 16.23 16.17
C THR A 401 25.60 16.12 17.20
N SER A 402 26.79 16.15 16.72
CA SER A 402 28.13 16.39 17.18
C SER A 402 29.03 15.20 17.26
#